data_30101be676577120e7ce79d649229911
#
_entry.id   30101be676577120e7ce79d649229911
#
_cell.length_a   1.000
_cell.length_b   1.000
_cell.length_c   1.000
_cell.angle_alpha   90.00
_cell.angle_beta   90.00
_cell.angle_gamma   90.00
#
_symmetry.space_group_name_H-M   'P 1'
#
loop_
_entity.id
_entity.type
_entity.pdbx_description
1 polymer ?
#
loop_
_entity_poly.entity_id
_entity_poly.type
_entity_poly.pdbx_seq_one_letter_code
_entity_poly.pdbx_strand_id
1 'polypeptide(L)'
;MAIALYRIDDRLIHGQVVVGWGQPLNIGFVVLVDDNVATCDWEQDLYRMGVPPEMELIFTDVAGAARDYDKYVADRRKGIVVTPDIGTMQRLLHGVPYIRQVNLGGIHHRPGRLQKLRYVFLAPDEEAQLRSMAASGVKVTAQDVPGAREVAISEIFGEKGSPEARSA
;
A
#
# COMPACT_ATOMS: atom_id res chain seq x y z
N MET A 1 -16.31 -1.78 -7.13
CA MET A 1 -15.47 -0.61 -6.89
C MET A 1 -14.19 -0.73 -7.71
N ALA A 2 -13.78 0.35 -8.38
CA ALA A 2 -12.62 0.31 -9.28
C ALA A 2 -11.30 0.06 -8.54
N ILE A 3 -11.10 0.64 -7.34
CA ILE A 3 -9.88 0.41 -6.57
C ILE A 3 -10.03 -0.84 -5.70
N ALA A 4 -9.31 -1.88 -6.08
CA ALA A 4 -9.36 -3.16 -5.39
C ALA A 4 -8.43 -3.23 -4.17
N LEU A 5 -7.37 -2.40 -4.14
CA LEU A 5 -6.35 -2.49 -3.10
C LEU A 5 -5.67 -1.13 -2.90
N TYR A 6 -5.52 -0.72 -1.66
CA TYR A 6 -4.70 0.42 -1.23
C TYR A 6 -3.52 -0.16 -0.46
N ARG A 7 -2.33 -0.11 -1.06
CA ARG A 7 -1.18 -0.86 -0.55
C ARG A 7 -0.01 0.06 -0.21
N ILE A 8 0.62 -0.19 0.92
CA ILE A 8 1.92 0.40 1.28
C ILE A 8 2.99 -0.66 1.01
N ASP A 9 3.90 -0.36 0.10
CA ASP A 9 5.00 -1.27 -0.24
C ASP A 9 6.18 -0.44 -0.74
N ASP A 10 7.31 -0.51 -0.03
CA ASP A 10 8.47 0.31 -0.36
C ASP A 10 9.17 -0.10 -1.65
N ARG A 11 8.83 -1.26 -2.20
CA ARG A 11 9.30 -1.70 -3.51
C ARG A 11 8.48 -1.11 -4.66
N LEU A 12 7.31 -0.54 -4.35
CA LEU A 12 6.38 0.07 -5.31
C LEU A 12 5.94 -0.90 -6.41
N ILE A 13 6.38 -0.71 -7.65
CA ILE A 13 6.03 -1.58 -8.78
C ILE A 13 7.10 -2.67 -8.91
N HIS A 14 6.74 -3.91 -8.59
CA HIS A 14 7.62 -5.06 -8.68
C HIS A 14 6.79 -6.33 -8.90
N GLY A 15 7.47 -7.47 -9.06
CA GLY A 15 6.82 -8.74 -9.41
C GLY A 15 5.67 -9.13 -8.49
N GLN A 16 5.81 -8.95 -7.17
CA GLN A 16 4.73 -9.32 -6.24
C GLN A 16 3.50 -8.42 -6.36
N VAL A 17 3.66 -7.13 -6.62
CA VAL A 17 2.51 -6.24 -6.85
C VAL A 17 1.87 -6.55 -8.20
N VAL A 18 2.68 -6.65 -9.26
CA VAL A 18 2.18 -6.83 -10.62
C VAL A 18 1.61 -8.23 -10.84
N VAL A 19 2.34 -9.26 -10.44
CA VAL A 19 1.95 -10.66 -10.67
C VAL A 19 1.11 -11.19 -9.52
N GLY A 20 1.58 -11.00 -8.28
CA GLY A 20 0.93 -11.55 -7.09
C GLY A 20 -0.45 -10.97 -6.84
N TRP A 21 -0.60 -9.66 -6.95
CA TRP A 21 -1.88 -8.97 -6.72
C TRP A 21 -2.60 -8.62 -8.03
N GLY A 22 -1.84 -8.24 -9.07
CA GLY A 22 -2.41 -7.76 -10.32
C GLY A 22 -3.17 -8.83 -11.08
N GLN A 23 -2.61 -10.03 -11.22
CA GLN A 23 -3.25 -11.10 -11.99
C GLN A 23 -4.50 -11.67 -11.30
N PRO A 24 -4.45 -12.10 -10.01
CA PRO A 24 -5.63 -12.63 -9.35
C PRO A 24 -6.81 -11.64 -9.28
N LEU A 25 -6.52 -10.34 -9.14
CA LEU A 25 -7.53 -9.30 -9.07
C LEU A 25 -7.93 -8.74 -10.43
N ASN A 26 -7.29 -9.20 -11.50
CA ASN A 26 -7.52 -8.72 -12.87
C ASN A 26 -7.36 -7.20 -12.96
N ILE A 27 -6.22 -6.70 -12.51
CA ILE A 27 -5.92 -5.27 -12.43
C ILE A 27 -5.57 -4.71 -13.80
N GLY A 28 -6.21 -3.61 -14.19
CA GLY A 28 -5.95 -2.92 -15.44
C GLY A 28 -5.12 -1.65 -15.29
N PHE A 29 -5.02 -1.08 -14.08
CA PHE A 29 -4.18 0.08 -13.85
C PHE A 29 -3.64 0.10 -12.41
N VAL A 30 -2.50 0.77 -12.24
CA VAL A 30 -1.88 0.99 -10.94
C VAL A 30 -1.57 2.47 -10.79
N VAL A 31 -2.05 3.08 -9.71
CA VAL A 31 -1.72 4.47 -9.35
C VAL A 31 -0.58 4.42 -8.33
N LEU A 32 0.60 4.85 -8.75
CA LEU A 32 1.76 4.96 -7.88
C LEU A 32 1.80 6.39 -7.34
N VAL A 33 1.58 6.52 -6.04
CA VAL A 33 1.51 7.82 -5.36
C VAL A 33 2.82 8.05 -4.62
N ASP A 34 3.68 8.90 -5.17
CA ASP A 34 4.96 9.27 -4.57
C ASP A 34 5.41 10.60 -5.16
N ASP A 35 5.63 11.58 -4.29
CA ASP A 35 6.02 12.93 -4.71
C ASP A 35 7.33 12.93 -5.52
N ASN A 36 8.25 12.02 -5.21
CA ASN A 36 9.54 11.94 -5.90
C ASN A 36 9.42 11.28 -7.27
N VAL A 37 8.74 10.14 -7.35
CA VAL A 37 8.55 9.42 -8.62
C VAL A 37 7.70 10.23 -9.58
N ALA A 38 6.75 11.00 -9.07
CA ALA A 38 5.87 11.84 -9.90
C ALA A 38 6.64 12.87 -10.73
N THR A 39 7.85 13.23 -10.32
CA THR A 39 8.71 14.19 -11.02
C THR A 39 9.96 13.57 -11.63
N CYS A 40 10.04 12.23 -11.70
CA CYS A 40 11.23 11.52 -12.17
C CYS A 40 10.91 10.62 -13.36
N ASP A 41 11.10 11.17 -14.59
CA ASP A 41 10.73 10.49 -15.81
C ASP A 41 11.46 9.15 -16.00
N TRP A 42 12.74 9.08 -15.65
CA TRP A 42 13.52 7.85 -15.84
C TRP A 42 13.07 6.73 -14.90
N GLU A 43 12.66 7.04 -13.67
CA GLU A 43 12.07 6.04 -12.77
C GLU A 43 10.73 5.53 -13.32
N GLN A 44 9.89 6.44 -13.82
CA GLN A 44 8.61 6.06 -14.41
C GLN A 44 8.82 5.12 -15.59
N ASP A 45 9.79 5.39 -16.44
CA ASP A 45 10.12 4.53 -17.58
C ASP A 45 10.59 3.14 -17.14
N LEU A 46 11.40 3.07 -16.07
CA LEU A 46 11.82 1.79 -15.50
C LEU A 46 10.62 0.98 -15.00
N TYR A 47 9.68 1.62 -14.30
CA TYR A 47 8.50 0.92 -13.82
C TYR A 47 7.63 0.42 -14.96
N ARG A 48 7.46 1.21 -16.02
CA ARG A 48 6.68 0.80 -17.20
C ARG A 48 7.26 -0.44 -17.87
N MET A 49 8.57 -0.62 -17.84
CA MET A 49 9.23 -1.80 -18.41
C MET A 49 8.92 -3.09 -17.63
N GLY A 50 8.53 -2.98 -16.38
CA GLY A 50 8.27 -4.11 -15.50
C GLY A 50 6.83 -4.60 -15.47
N VAL A 51 5.93 -4.01 -16.26
CA VAL A 51 4.51 -4.37 -16.27
C VAL A 51 4.06 -4.81 -17.65
N PRO A 52 2.99 -5.64 -17.75
CA PRO A 52 2.42 -6.00 -19.03
C PRO A 52 1.90 -4.78 -19.79
N PRO A 53 1.93 -4.78 -21.13
CA PRO A 53 1.47 -3.64 -21.92
C PRO A 53 0.02 -3.23 -21.67
N GLU A 54 -0.83 -4.17 -21.30
CA GLU A 54 -2.24 -3.93 -21.02
C GLU A 54 -2.50 -3.29 -19.65
N MET A 55 -1.50 -3.22 -18.80
CA MET A 55 -1.60 -2.59 -17.48
C MET A 55 -1.06 -1.17 -17.53
N GLU A 56 -1.94 -0.21 -17.31
CA GLU A 56 -1.56 1.21 -17.29
C GLU A 56 -0.94 1.58 -15.94
N LEU A 57 0.17 2.32 -15.95
CA LEU A 57 0.74 2.92 -14.76
C LEU A 57 0.46 4.42 -14.75
N ILE A 58 -0.10 4.89 -13.65
CA ILE A 58 -0.37 6.31 -13.41
C ILE A 58 0.54 6.77 -12.29
N PHE A 59 1.39 7.76 -12.55
CA PHE A 59 2.32 8.32 -11.58
C PHE A 59 1.82 9.68 -11.13
N THR A 60 1.69 9.89 -9.84
CA THR A 60 1.17 11.14 -9.29
C THR A 60 1.72 11.40 -7.89
N ASP A 61 1.71 12.68 -7.49
CA ASP A 61 1.97 13.03 -6.10
C ASP A 61 0.69 12.89 -5.27
N VAL A 62 0.81 13.12 -3.96
CA VAL A 62 -0.34 12.97 -3.06
C VAL A 62 -1.46 13.94 -3.42
N ALA A 63 -1.13 15.19 -3.72
CA ALA A 63 -2.12 16.20 -4.10
C ALA A 63 -2.85 15.81 -5.39
N GLY A 64 -2.11 15.31 -6.38
CA GLY A 64 -2.69 14.84 -7.64
C GLY A 64 -3.59 13.63 -7.45
N ALA A 65 -3.19 12.69 -6.61
CA ALA A 65 -4.00 11.51 -6.32
C ALA A 65 -5.33 11.90 -5.65
N ALA A 66 -5.30 12.84 -4.72
CA ALA A 66 -6.51 13.32 -4.06
C ALA A 66 -7.42 14.07 -5.03
N ARG A 67 -6.84 14.91 -5.89
CA ARG A 67 -7.59 15.65 -6.91
C ARG A 67 -8.28 14.72 -7.91
N ASP A 68 -7.59 13.68 -8.36
CA ASP A 68 -8.06 12.79 -9.42
C ASP A 68 -8.73 11.51 -8.90
N TYR A 69 -8.94 11.41 -7.59
CA TYR A 69 -9.47 10.19 -6.97
C TYR A 69 -10.79 9.73 -7.59
N ASP A 70 -11.70 10.66 -7.85
CA ASP A 70 -13.00 10.32 -8.44
C ASP A 70 -12.87 9.69 -9.82
N LYS A 71 -11.86 10.08 -10.60
CA LYS A 71 -11.57 9.47 -11.90
C LYS A 71 -11.14 8.02 -11.75
N TYR A 72 -10.32 7.73 -10.73
CA TYR A 72 -9.86 6.35 -10.48
C TYR A 72 -11.03 5.46 -10.05
N VAL A 73 -11.90 5.96 -9.18
CA VAL A 73 -13.07 5.21 -8.71
C VAL A 73 -14.07 4.97 -9.85
N ALA A 74 -14.19 5.91 -10.78
CA ALA A 74 -15.10 5.81 -11.92
C ALA A 74 -14.55 4.96 -13.08
N ASP A 75 -13.28 4.57 -13.04
CA ASP A 75 -12.68 3.74 -14.09
C ASP A 75 -13.38 2.38 -14.15
N ARG A 76 -13.59 1.87 -15.36
CA ARG A 76 -14.23 0.56 -15.56
C ARG A 76 -13.30 -0.60 -15.23
N ARG A 77 -12.00 -0.37 -15.28
CA ARG A 77 -10.99 -1.37 -14.90
C ARG A 77 -10.84 -1.36 -13.39
N LYS A 78 -10.32 -2.46 -12.85
CA LYS A 78 -9.89 -2.49 -11.45
C LYS A 78 -8.49 -1.92 -11.33
N GLY A 79 -8.24 -1.16 -10.29
CA GLY A 79 -6.96 -0.53 -10.03
C GLY A 79 -6.39 -0.87 -8.65
N ILE A 80 -5.09 -0.66 -8.52
CA ILE A 80 -4.37 -0.67 -7.24
C ILE A 80 -3.79 0.71 -7.02
N VAL A 81 -3.90 1.21 -5.79
CA VAL A 81 -3.17 2.41 -5.36
C VAL A 81 -2.02 1.94 -4.47
N VAL A 82 -0.80 2.30 -4.82
CA VAL A 82 0.40 1.93 -4.06
C VAL A 82 1.17 3.18 -3.63
N THR A 83 1.63 3.19 -2.38
CA THR A 83 2.49 4.23 -1.82
C THR A 83 3.78 3.61 -1.29
N PRO A 84 4.89 4.37 -1.24
CA PRO A 84 6.18 3.83 -0.79
C PRO A 84 6.30 3.67 0.71
N ASP A 85 5.50 4.39 1.49
CA ASP A 85 5.62 4.42 2.94
C ASP A 85 4.31 4.80 3.62
N ILE A 86 4.31 4.64 4.94
CA ILE A 86 3.14 4.91 5.78
C ILE A 86 2.78 6.39 5.79
N GLY A 87 3.78 7.26 5.83
CA GLY A 87 3.54 8.70 5.84
C GLY A 87 2.82 9.20 4.58
N THR A 88 3.23 8.70 3.42
CA THR A 88 2.57 9.04 2.15
C THR A 88 1.11 8.56 2.14
N MET A 89 0.86 7.33 2.59
CA MET A 89 -0.50 6.82 2.68
C MET A 89 -1.35 7.64 3.67
N GLN A 90 -0.79 8.02 4.80
CA GLN A 90 -1.50 8.85 5.78
C GLN A 90 -1.89 10.20 5.19
N ARG A 91 -0.98 10.83 4.45
CA ARG A 91 -1.27 12.09 3.75
C ARG A 91 -2.39 11.90 2.70
N LEU A 92 -2.36 10.79 1.99
CA LEU A 92 -3.42 10.47 1.03
C LEU A 92 -4.77 10.29 1.72
N LEU A 93 -4.80 9.59 2.85
CA LEU A 93 -6.03 9.39 3.64
C LEU A 93 -6.62 10.72 4.13
N HIS A 94 -5.77 11.68 4.49
CA HIS A 94 -6.23 13.02 4.87
C HIS A 94 -6.93 13.74 3.71
N GLY A 95 -6.42 13.57 2.49
CA GLY A 95 -7.02 14.16 1.30
C GLY A 95 -8.20 13.37 0.75
N VAL A 96 -8.31 12.08 1.08
CA VAL A 96 -9.36 11.18 0.59
C VAL A 96 -9.90 10.36 1.76
N PRO A 97 -10.79 10.94 2.58
CA PRO A 97 -11.29 10.25 3.79
C PRO A 97 -12.22 9.07 3.48
N TYR A 98 -12.54 8.83 2.22
CA TYR A 98 -13.37 7.70 1.79
C TYR A 98 -12.61 6.38 1.74
N ILE A 99 -11.28 6.40 1.78
CA ILE A 99 -10.46 5.20 1.84
C ILE A 99 -10.61 4.58 3.24
N ARG A 100 -11.06 3.33 3.31
CA ARG A 100 -11.39 2.64 4.57
C ARG A 100 -10.56 1.40 4.83
N GLN A 101 -9.71 1.00 3.90
CA GLN A 101 -8.85 -0.17 4.07
C GLN A 101 -7.47 0.15 3.54
N VAL A 102 -6.44 -0.28 4.27
CA VAL A 102 -5.04 -0.16 3.87
C VAL A 102 -4.35 -1.48 4.12
N ASN A 103 -3.62 -1.95 3.12
CA ASN A 103 -2.88 -3.19 3.14
C ASN A 103 -1.38 -2.89 3.22
N LEU A 104 -0.70 -3.49 4.22
CA LEU A 104 0.75 -3.40 4.34
C LEU A 104 1.41 -4.52 3.55
N GLY A 105 2.27 -4.15 2.63
CA GLY A 105 3.20 -5.05 1.98
C GLY A 105 4.59 -4.93 2.59
N GLY A 106 5.63 -4.95 1.74
CA GLY A 106 7.00 -4.86 2.20
C GLY A 106 7.37 -3.49 2.77
N ILE A 107 7.86 -3.48 3.99
CA ILE A 107 8.51 -2.33 4.61
C ILE A 107 9.82 -2.85 5.16
N HIS A 108 10.93 -2.53 4.46
CA HIS A 108 12.22 -3.11 4.73
C HIS A 108 12.91 -2.48 5.94
N HIS A 109 13.93 -3.17 6.41
CA HIS A 109 14.72 -2.69 7.54
C HIS A 109 15.41 -1.36 7.23
N ARG A 110 15.36 -0.45 8.19
CA ARG A 110 16.15 0.79 8.25
C ARG A 110 16.56 1.02 9.70
N PRO A 111 17.61 1.81 9.98
CA PRO A 111 17.94 2.17 11.36
C PRO A 111 16.73 2.73 12.11
N GLY A 112 16.49 2.24 13.32
CA GLY A 112 15.35 2.63 14.14
C GLY A 112 14.09 1.80 13.94
N ARG A 113 14.06 0.94 12.94
CA ARG A 113 12.94 0.02 12.71
C ARG A 113 13.19 -1.34 13.37
N LEU A 114 12.14 -1.89 13.98
CA LEU A 114 12.13 -3.22 14.54
C LEU A 114 11.26 -4.15 13.68
N GLN A 115 11.68 -5.41 13.59
CA GLN A 115 10.93 -6.40 12.83
C GLN A 115 9.61 -6.74 13.53
N LYS A 116 8.52 -6.64 12.82
CA LYS A 116 7.17 -7.01 13.26
C LYS A 116 6.66 -8.27 12.58
N LEU A 117 6.92 -8.37 11.29
CA LEU A 117 6.64 -9.55 10.47
C LEU A 117 7.86 -9.79 9.59
N ARG A 118 7.90 -10.93 8.89
CA ARG A 118 9.02 -11.25 7.99
C ARG A 118 9.31 -10.13 6.98
N TYR A 119 8.26 -9.46 6.51
CA TYR A 119 8.35 -8.41 5.48
C TYR A 119 8.03 -7.01 6.00
N VAL A 120 7.78 -6.85 7.31
CA VAL A 120 7.39 -5.56 7.90
C VAL A 120 8.30 -5.20 9.07
N PHE A 121 9.01 -4.08 8.92
CA PHE A 121 9.84 -3.46 9.95
C PHE A 121 9.29 -2.06 10.21
N LEU A 122 9.08 -1.68 11.46
CA LEU A 122 8.47 -0.41 11.83
C LEU A 122 9.27 0.31 12.91
N ALA A 123 9.39 1.63 12.74
CA ALA A 123 9.87 2.54 13.78
C ALA A 123 8.68 2.95 14.69
N PRO A 124 8.95 3.45 15.91
CA PRO A 124 7.86 3.86 16.81
C PRO A 124 6.92 4.91 16.24
N ASP A 125 7.41 5.87 15.48
CA ASP A 125 6.59 6.89 14.82
C ASP A 125 5.70 6.28 13.73
N GLU A 126 6.20 5.29 13.02
CA GLU A 126 5.42 4.57 12.00
C GLU A 126 4.30 3.73 12.63
N GLU A 127 4.58 3.10 13.78
CA GLU A 127 3.53 2.41 14.55
C GLU A 127 2.44 3.39 15.00
N ALA A 128 2.85 4.59 15.46
CA ALA A 128 1.90 5.62 15.89
C ALA A 128 1.02 6.07 14.72
N GLN A 129 1.58 6.21 13.53
CA GLN A 129 0.84 6.55 12.32
C GLN A 129 -0.19 5.47 11.96
N LEU A 130 0.19 4.20 12.03
CA LEU A 130 -0.74 3.10 11.76
C LEU A 130 -1.85 3.02 12.81
N ARG A 131 -1.52 3.26 14.09
CA ARG A 131 -2.53 3.32 15.17
C ARG A 131 -3.51 4.45 14.94
N SER A 132 -3.02 5.60 14.48
CA SER A 132 -3.85 6.75 14.15
C SER A 132 -4.81 6.44 13.01
N MET A 133 -4.35 5.76 11.97
CA MET A 133 -5.20 5.30 10.87
C MET A 133 -6.32 4.39 11.39
N ALA A 134 -5.97 3.39 12.20
CA ALA A 134 -6.93 2.45 12.76
C ALA A 134 -7.94 3.15 13.65
N ALA A 135 -7.50 4.11 14.47
CA ALA A 135 -8.37 4.89 15.35
C ALA A 135 -9.37 5.74 14.57
N SER A 136 -9.01 6.16 13.35
CA SER A 136 -9.91 6.93 12.49
C SER A 136 -10.91 6.07 11.71
N GLY A 137 -10.90 4.75 11.90
CA GLY A 137 -11.83 3.82 11.27
C GLY A 137 -11.29 3.12 10.02
N VAL A 138 -10.00 3.26 9.72
CA VAL A 138 -9.37 2.57 8.60
C VAL A 138 -8.96 1.17 9.03
N LYS A 139 -9.40 0.14 8.31
CA LYS A 139 -8.95 -1.24 8.55
C LYS A 139 -7.55 -1.40 8.00
N VAL A 140 -6.57 -1.57 8.88
CA VAL A 140 -5.17 -1.78 8.52
C VAL A 140 -4.82 -3.25 8.73
N THR A 141 -4.35 -3.90 7.67
CA THR A 141 -3.92 -5.30 7.71
C THR A 141 -2.61 -5.44 6.96
N ALA A 142 -1.87 -6.51 7.22
CA ALA A 142 -0.67 -6.84 6.49
C ALA A 142 -0.85 -8.16 5.76
N GLN A 143 -0.37 -8.21 4.51
CA GLN A 143 -0.44 -9.42 3.71
C GLN A 143 0.60 -9.31 2.60
N ASP A 144 1.50 -10.27 2.52
CA ASP A 144 2.58 -10.24 1.54
C ASP A 144 2.05 -10.47 0.12
N VAL A 145 1.29 -11.55 -0.07
CA VAL A 145 0.66 -11.93 -1.34
C VAL A 145 -0.77 -12.39 -1.08
N PRO A 146 -1.64 -12.44 -2.11
CA PRO A 146 -3.05 -12.80 -1.91
C PRO A 146 -3.27 -14.17 -1.25
N GLY A 147 -2.38 -15.12 -1.49
CA GLY A 147 -2.45 -16.45 -0.89
C GLY A 147 -1.92 -16.54 0.53
N ALA A 148 -1.27 -15.50 1.04
CA ALA A 148 -0.74 -15.48 2.40
C ALA A 148 -1.84 -15.10 3.40
N ARG A 149 -1.60 -15.44 4.68
CA ARG A 149 -2.53 -15.07 5.74
C ARG A 149 -2.54 -13.54 5.93
N GLU A 150 -3.74 -12.98 6.01
CA GLU A 150 -3.94 -11.59 6.37
C GLU A 150 -3.71 -11.41 7.88
N VAL A 151 -2.86 -10.46 8.26
CA VAL A 151 -2.47 -10.20 9.65
C VAL A 151 -3.10 -8.90 10.12
N ALA A 152 -3.84 -8.94 11.22
CA ALA A 152 -4.47 -7.77 11.80
C ALA A 152 -3.43 -6.84 12.45
N ILE A 153 -3.75 -5.55 12.53
CA ILE A 153 -2.85 -4.54 13.10
C ILE A 153 -2.48 -4.86 14.58
N SER A 154 -3.38 -5.44 15.35
CA SER A 154 -3.12 -5.84 16.74
C SER A 154 -2.01 -6.88 16.84
N GLU A 155 -1.94 -7.82 15.90
CA GLU A 155 -0.86 -8.82 15.83
C GLU A 155 0.47 -8.15 15.44
N ILE A 156 0.44 -7.16 14.53
CA ILE A 156 1.62 -6.44 14.10
C ILE A 156 2.29 -5.74 15.28
N PHE A 157 1.51 -5.16 16.17
CA PHE A 157 2.03 -4.45 17.35
C PHE A 157 2.34 -5.35 18.52
N GLY A 158 2.03 -6.64 18.44
CA GLY A 158 2.21 -7.55 19.55
C GLY A 158 1.34 -7.18 20.75
N GLU A 159 0.19 -6.55 20.53
CA GLU A 159 -0.74 -6.25 21.60
C GLU A 159 -1.23 -7.54 22.25
N LYS A 160 -1.48 -7.48 23.58
CA LYS A 160 -1.94 -8.63 24.35
C LYS A 160 -3.34 -9.03 23.88
N GLY A 161 -3.40 -9.68 22.76
CA GLY A 161 -4.50 -10.52 22.38
C GLY A 161 -4.33 -11.90 22.96
N SER A 162 -5.21 -12.82 22.59
CA SER A 162 -5.13 -14.21 23.01
C SER A 162 -3.73 -14.80 22.78
N PRO A 163 -3.32 -15.82 23.56
CA PRO A 163 -2.03 -16.50 23.38
C PRO A 163 -1.76 -16.98 21.96
N GLU A 164 -2.80 -17.18 21.18
CA GLU A 164 -2.71 -17.60 19.77
C GLU A 164 -2.09 -16.53 18.87
N ALA A 165 -2.20 -15.25 19.23
CA ALA A 165 -1.62 -14.16 18.45
C ALA A 165 -0.08 -14.13 18.54
N ARG A 166 0.52 -14.84 19.51
CA ARG A 166 1.98 -14.87 19.73
C ARG A 166 2.68 -16.01 19.02
N SER A 167 1.96 -17.01 18.56
CA SER A 167 2.53 -18.22 17.96
C SER A 167 2.52 -18.20 16.43
N ALA A 168 2.11 -17.11 15.83
CA ALA A 168 2.06 -16.99 14.37
C ALA A 168 3.30 -16.30 13.80
#